data_439cecb2e0a300abba9f78d530341db9
#
_entry.id   439cecb2e0a300abba9f78d530341db9
#
_cell.length_a   1.000
_cell.length_b   1.000
_cell.length_c   1.000
_cell.angle_alpha   90.00
_cell.angle_beta   90.00
_cell.angle_gamma   90.00
#
_symmetry.space_group_name_H-M   'P 1'
#
loop_
_entity.id
_entity.type
_entity.pdbx_description
1 polymer ?
#
loop_
_entity_poly.entity_id
_entity_poly.type
_entity_poly.pdbx_seq_one_letter_code
_entity_poly.pdbx_strand_id
1 'polypeptide(L)'
;MPASAKVSVGVLALLGVLLLLNALFTALAFDTVVDLFADAQPGSPRSAAVQAVQVTLVQGFTFGGLGTVAAWGLARRRGWARLTGLAVAIGLGVVTLVGAVVAGLAPTSLLVLVLCVAAVTSLLAPTTAAWAPRGARGPV
;
A
#
# COMPACT_ATOMS: atom_id res chain seq x y z
N MET A 1 17.29 12.98 -11.53
CA MET A 1 16.46 12.38 -10.46
C MET A 1 17.42 11.77 -9.45
N PRO A 2 17.42 12.20 -8.17
CA PRO A 2 18.30 11.64 -7.13
C PRO A 2 17.98 10.16 -6.87
N ALA A 3 18.99 9.40 -6.41
CA ALA A 3 18.83 7.96 -6.19
C ALA A 3 17.68 7.63 -5.23
N SER A 4 17.53 8.39 -4.14
CA SER A 4 16.42 8.21 -3.17
C SER A 4 15.03 8.40 -3.80
N ALA A 5 14.88 9.38 -4.71
CA ALA A 5 13.61 9.58 -5.41
C ALA A 5 13.30 8.43 -6.39
N LYS A 6 14.33 7.86 -7.06
CA LYS A 6 14.15 6.67 -7.89
C LYS A 6 13.71 5.47 -7.05
N VAL A 7 14.33 5.27 -5.88
CA VAL A 7 13.94 4.21 -4.94
C VAL A 7 12.51 4.42 -4.45
N SER A 8 12.14 5.64 -4.04
CA SER A 8 10.77 5.93 -3.59
C SER A 8 9.72 5.63 -4.66
N VAL A 9 9.97 6.08 -5.90
CA VAL A 9 9.08 5.79 -7.04
C VAL A 9 9.01 4.30 -7.31
N GLY A 10 10.16 3.62 -7.33
CA GLY A 10 10.21 2.17 -7.59
C GLY A 10 9.48 1.37 -6.51
N VAL A 11 9.71 1.67 -5.24
CA VAL A 11 9.06 0.97 -4.11
C VAL A 11 7.55 1.24 -4.09
N LEU A 12 7.11 2.48 -4.28
CA LEU A 12 5.69 2.82 -4.34
C LEU A 12 4.99 2.19 -5.54
N ALA A 13 5.64 2.20 -6.70
CA ALA A 13 5.11 1.56 -7.90
C ALA A 13 5.00 0.04 -7.72
N LEU A 14 6.04 -0.59 -7.20
CA LEU A 14 6.05 -2.03 -6.91
C LEU A 14 4.95 -2.39 -5.91
N LEU A 15 4.87 -1.66 -4.80
CA LEU A 15 3.85 -1.88 -3.78
C LEU A 15 2.44 -1.69 -4.35
N GLY A 16 2.21 -0.61 -5.10
CA GLY A 16 0.94 -0.32 -5.72
C GLY A 16 0.51 -1.39 -6.72
N VAL A 17 1.41 -1.82 -7.59
CA VAL A 17 1.14 -2.88 -8.59
C VAL A 17 0.88 -4.21 -7.91
N LEU A 18 1.70 -4.60 -6.91
CA LEU A 18 1.49 -5.85 -6.16
C LEU A 18 0.12 -5.87 -5.47
N LEU A 19 -0.29 -4.76 -4.83
CA LEU A 19 -1.59 -4.67 -4.19
C LEU A 19 -2.74 -4.75 -5.19
N LEU A 20 -2.62 -4.07 -6.34
CA LEU A 20 -3.63 -4.14 -7.41
C LEU A 20 -3.74 -5.54 -8.00
N LEU A 21 -2.62 -6.19 -8.27
CA LEU A 21 -2.62 -7.57 -8.77
C LEU A 21 -3.23 -8.52 -7.75
N ASN A 22 -2.84 -8.40 -6.47
CA ASN A 22 -3.43 -9.22 -5.40
C ASN A 22 -4.94 -8.99 -5.29
N ALA A 23 -5.39 -7.74 -5.32
CA ALA A 23 -6.81 -7.42 -5.29
C ALA A 23 -7.55 -7.97 -6.52
N LEU A 24 -6.94 -7.88 -7.71
CA LEU A 24 -7.50 -8.43 -8.94
C LEU A 24 -7.64 -9.96 -8.87
N PHE A 25 -6.58 -10.67 -8.46
CA PHE A 25 -6.65 -12.13 -8.29
C PHE A 25 -7.68 -12.54 -7.24
N THR A 26 -7.75 -11.82 -6.11
CA THR A 26 -8.77 -12.05 -5.08
C THR A 26 -10.19 -11.82 -5.63
N ALA A 27 -10.38 -10.80 -6.47
CA ALA A 27 -11.67 -10.53 -7.09
C ALA A 27 -12.08 -11.63 -8.10
N LEU A 28 -11.11 -12.12 -8.90
CA LEU A 28 -11.36 -13.19 -9.88
C LEU A 28 -11.63 -14.55 -9.21
N ALA A 29 -11.01 -14.81 -8.07
CA ALA A 29 -11.15 -16.04 -7.31
C ALA A 29 -11.99 -15.84 -6.03
N PHE A 30 -12.96 -14.92 -6.04
CA PHE A 30 -13.67 -14.46 -4.84
C PHE A 30 -14.25 -15.60 -4.02
N ASP A 31 -15.00 -16.51 -4.65
CA ASP A 31 -15.65 -17.63 -3.95
C ASP A 31 -14.61 -18.58 -3.33
N THR A 32 -13.54 -18.89 -4.06
CA THR A 32 -12.45 -19.74 -3.58
C THR A 32 -11.75 -19.11 -2.37
N VAL A 33 -11.51 -17.80 -2.41
CA VAL A 33 -10.88 -17.07 -1.30
C VAL A 33 -11.79 -17.02 -0.09
N VAL A 34 -13.11 -16.81 -0.30
CA VAL A 34 -14.11 -16.84 0.78
C VAL A 34 -14.15 -18.22 1.44
N ASP A 35 -14.14 -19.29 0.67
CA ASP A 35 -14.15 -20.65 1.19
C ASP A 35 -12.88 -20.96 2.00
N LEU A 36 -11.70 -20.55 1.52
CA LEU A 36 -10.44 -20.68 2.26
C LEU A 36 -10.46 -19.90 3.60
N PHE A 37 -11.03 -18.69 3.61
CA PHE A 37 -11.19 -17.92 4.86
C PHE A 37 -12.19 -18.57 5.84
N ALA A 38 -13.28 -19.12 5.32
CA ALA A 38 -14.26 -19.82 6.14
C ALA A 38 -13.67 -21.09 6.77
N ASP A 39 -12.88 -21.86 5.99
CA ASP A 39 -12.22 -23.07 6.46
C ASP A 39 -11.12 -22.76 7.51
N ALA A 40 -10.44 -21.61 7.38
CA ALA A 40 -9.42 -21.19 8.33
C ALA A 40 -9.98 -20.72 9.68
N GLN A 41 -11.29 -20.43 9.75
CA GLN A 41 -11.97 -19.99 10.97
C GLN A 41 -13.22 -20.84 11.26
N PRO A 42 -13.04 -22.10 11.70
CA PRO A 42 -14.15 -22.98 12.02
C PRO A 42 -14.97 -22.36 13.18
N GLY A 43 -16.27 -22.24 12.96
CA GLY A 43 -17.21 -21.63 13.93
C GLY A 43 -17.60 -20.18 13.60
N SER A 44 -16.95 -19.52 12.65
CA SER A 44 -17.39 -18.23 12.14
C SER A 44 -18.40 -18.39 11.00
N PRO A 45 -19.45 -17.54 10.93
CA PRO A 45 -20.40 -17.60 9.83
C PRO A 45 -19.73 -17.22 8.51
N ARG A 46 -20.13 -17.85 7.41
CA ARG A 46 -19.61 -17.55 6.06
C ARG A 46 -19.72 -16.07 5.69
N SER A 47 -20.73 -15.38 6.22
CA SER A 47 -20.89 -13.93 6.05
C SER A 47 -19.70 -13.12 6.58
N ALA A 48 -19.06 -13.56 7.65
CA ALA A 48 -17.86 -12.92 8.18
C ALA A 48 -16.67 -13.10 7.23
N ALA A 49 -16.51 -14.27 6.62
CA ALA A 49 -15.49 -14.51 5.58
C ALA A 49 -15.71 -13.63 4.35
N VAL A 50 -16.95 -13.52 3.87
CA VAL A 50 -17.32 -12.62 2.76
C VAL A 50 -16.95 -11.18 3.09
N GLN A 51 -17.31 -10.71 4.28
CA GLN A 51 -16.99 -9.34 4.71
C GLN A 51 -15.48 -9.11 4.80
N ALA A 52 -14.72 -10.06 5.33
CA ALA A 52 -13.26 -9.95 5.39
C ALA A 52 -12.61 -9.84 4.00
N VAL A 53 -13.07 -10.65 3.05
CA VAL A 53 -12.58 -10.62 1.66
C VAL A 53 -12.97 -9.29 0.98
N GLN A 54 -14.19 -8.79 1.19
CA GLN A 54 -14.61 -7.48 0.65
C GLN A 54 -13.77 -6.33 1.20
N VAL A 55 -13.49 -6.31 2.51
CA VAL A 55 -12.61 -5.30 3.12
C VAL A 55 -11.22 -5.37 2.53
N THR A 56 -10.67 -6.58 2.36
CA THR A 56 -9.35 -6.79 1.73
C THR A 56 -9.32 -6.27 0.29
N LEU A 57 -10.37 -6.50 -0.49
CA LEU A 57 -10.49 -6.00 -1.86
C LEU A 57 -10.52 -4.47 -1.90
N VAL A 58 -11.39 -3.84 -1.11
CA VAL A 58 -11.49 -2.38 -1.04
C VAL A 58 -10.16 -1.77 -0.62
N GLN A 59 -9.52 -2.34 0.38
CA GLN A 59 -8.20 -1.92 0.85
C GLN A 59 -7.14 -2.07 -0.25
N GLY A 60 -7.08 -3.21 -0.92
CA GLY A 60 -6.12 -3.49 -1.99
C GLY A 60 -6.24 -2.53 -3.17
N PHE A 61 -7.46 -2.28 -3.65
CA PHE A 61 -7.71 -1.31 -4.71
C PHE A 61 -7.43 0.12 -4.28
N THR A 62 -7.81 0.52 -3.06
CA THR A 62 -7.61 1.88 -2.55
C THR A 62 -6.12 2.18 -2.36
N PHE A 63 -5.41 1.37 -1.59
CA PHE A 63 -3.98 1.60 -1.34
C PHE A 63 -3.13 1.31 -2.57
N GLY A 64 -3.47 0.31 -3.37
CA GLY A 64 -2.80 0.02 -4.62
C GLY A 64 -2.95 1.14 -5.64
N GLY A 65 -4.16 1.65 -5.82
CA GLY A 65 -4.45 2.78 -6.72
C GLY A 65 -3.75 4.07 -6.28
N LEU A 66 -3.91 4.44 -4.99
CA LEU A 66 -3.26 5.63 -4.44
C LEU A 66 -1.74 5.53 -4.48
N GLY A 67 -1.17 4.36 -4.19
CA GLY A 67 0.28 4.11 -4.28
C GLY A 67 0.82 4.30 -5.70
N THR A 68 0.12 3.76 -6.69
CA THR A 68 0.49 3.90 -8.11
C THR A 68 0.38 5.36 -8.57
N VAL A 69 -0.69 6.07 -8.19
CA VAL A 69 -0.87 7.50 -8.50
C VAL A 69 0.19 8.35 -7.82
N ALA A 70 0.54 8.04 -6.56
CA ALA A 70 1.61 8.73 -5.84
C ALA A 70 2.98 8.49 -6.50
N ALA A 71 3.29 7.27 -6.93
CA ALA A 71 4.52 6.95 -7.67
C ALA A 71 4.62 7.76 -8.97
N TRP A 72 3.54 7.81 -9.74
CA TRP A 72 3.47 8.59 -10.97
C TRP A 72 3.59 10.11 -10.73
N GLY A 73 2.89 10.64 -9.70
CA GLY A 73 2.97 12.05 -9.32
C GLY A 73 4.37 12.43 -8.84
N LEU A 74 5.04 11.56 -8.07
CA LEU A 74 6.40 11.76 -7.60
C LEU A 74 7.41 11.76 -8.78
N ALA A 75 7.23 10.87 -9.77
CA ALA A 75 8.02 10.88 -10.99
C ALA A 75 7.87 12.20 -11.77
N ARG A 76 6.68 12.83 -11.72
CA ARG A 76 6.38 14.14 -12.32
C ARG A 76 6.69 15.34 -11.41
N ARG A 77 7.44 15.17 -10.33
CA ARG A 77 7.84 16.20 -9.35
C ARG A 77 6.67 16.92 -8.67
N ARG A 78 5.52 16.28 -8.54
CA ARG A 78 4.38 16.89 -7.86
C ARG A 78 4.53 16.76 -6.35
N GLY A 79 4.57 17.89 -5.64
CA GLY A 79 4.80 17.92 -4.18
C GLY A 79 3.72 17.19 -3.36
N TRP A 80 2.47 17.18 -3.84
CA TRP A 80 1.38 16.45 -3.18
C TRP A 80 1.59 14.92 -3.18
N ALA A 81 2.25 14.40 -4.22
CA ALA A 81 2.47 12.96 -4.36
C ALA A 81 3.35 12.39 -3.24
N ARG A 82 4.26 13.19 -2.68
CA ARG A 82 5.07 12.82 -1.52
C ARG A 82 4.20 12.60 -0.27
N LEU A 83 3.26 13.52 -0.02
CA LEU A 83 2.33 13.40 1.11
C LEU A 83 1.39 12.21 0.94
N THR A 84 0.83 12.04 -0.26
CA THR A 84 -0.03 10.90 -0.58
C THR A 84 0.72 9.58 -0.44
N GLY A 85 1.93 9.49 -0.99
CA GLY A 85 2.77 8.29 -0.87
C GLY A 85 3.12 7.96 0.59
N LEU A 86 3.42 8.98 1.40
CA LEU A 86 3.69 8.81 2.82
C LEU A 86 2.44 8.34 3.57
N ALA A 87 1.29 8.96 3.31
CA ALA A 87 0.01 8.57 3.93
C ALA A 87 -0.37 7.12 3.57
N VAL A 88 -0.18 6.72 2.30
CA VAL A 88 -0.41 5.35 1.82
C VAL A 88 0.52 4.36 2.53
N ALA A 89 1.82 4.66 2.60
CA ALA A 89 2.81 3.76 3.20
C ALA A 89 2.58 3.60 4.72
N ILE A 90 2.29 4.69 5.43
CA ILE A 90 1.98 4.64 6.87
C ILE A 90 0.64 3.93 7.10
N GLY A 91 -0.41 4.31 6.37
CA GLY A 91 -1.75 3.73 6.52
C GLY A 91 -1.74 2.22 6.26
N LEU A 92 -1.11 1.79 5.16
CA LEU A 92 -0.97 0.38 4.83
C LEU A 92 -0.11 -0.36 5.87
N GLY A 93 0.99 0.24 6.33
CA GLY A 93 1.84 -0.32 7.37
C GLY A 93 1.09 -0.56 8.68
N VAL A 94 0.29 0.42 9.12
CA VAL A 94 -0.55 0.29 10.33
C VAL A 94 -1.59 -0.80 10.16
N VAL A 95 -2.33 -0.81 9.05
CA VAL A 95 -3.36 -1.84 8.79
C VAL A 95 -2.73 -3.23 8.74
N THR A 96 -1.58 -3.37 8.07
CA THR A 96 -0.86 -4.65 7.99
C THR A 96 -0.36 -5.09 9.36
N LEU A 97 0.14 -4.16 10.19
CA LEU A 97 0.60 -4.46 11.53
C LEU A 97 -0.56 -4.92 12.43
N VAL A 98 -1.69 -4.23 12.40
CA VAL A 98 -2.89 -4.62 13.14
C VAL A 98 -3.37 -6.00 12.69
N GLY A 99 -3.43 -6.24 11.38
CA GLY A 99 -3.78 -7.54 10.81
C GLY A 99 -2.82 -8.66 11.27
N ALA A 100 -1.52 -8.38 11.30
CA ALA A 100 -0.51 -9.34 11.76
C ALA A 100 -0.62 -9.68 13.25
N VAL A 101 -1.02 -8.72 14.08
CA VAL A 101 -1.27 -8.94 15.51
C VAL A 101 -2.52 -9.80 15.73
N VAL A 102 -3.57 -9.58 14.94
CA VAL A 102 -4.86 -10.27 15.10
C VAL A 102 -4.85 -11.67 14.46
N ALA A 103 -4.30 -11.79 13.25
CA ALA A 103 -4.35 -13.02 12.44
C ALA A 103 -3.03 -13.80 12.41
N GLY A 104 -1.98 -13.26 13.03
CA GLY A 104 -0.63 -13.83 12.99
C GLY A 104 0.22 -13.30 11.84
N LEU A 105 1.56 -13.48 11.99
CA LEU A 105 2.55 -13.03 11.01
C LEU A 105 2.59 -13.98 9.82
N ALA A 106 2.02 -13.57 8.69
CA ALA A 106 2.22 -14.25 7.42
C ALA A 106 3.48 -13.70 6.72
N PRO A 107 4.20 -14.50 5.90
CA PRO A 107 5.36 -14.04 5.12
C PRO A 107 5.04 -12.83 4.23
N THR A 108 3.82 -12.77 3.67
CA THR A 108 3.31 -11.66 2.87
C THR A 108 3.18 -10.37 3.68
N SER A 109 2.76 -10.46 4.95
CA SER A 109 2.65 -9.31 5.85
C SER A 109 4.02 -8.71 6.15
N LEU A 110 5.04 -9.56 6.35
CA LEU A 110 6.43 -9.11 6.53
C LEU A 110 6.96 -8.39 5.30
N LEU A 111 6.72 -8.93 4.11
CA LEU A 111 7.12 -8.29 2.86
C LEU A 111 6.50 -6.90 2.72
N VAL A 112 5.19 -6.79 2.96
CA VAL A 112 4.47 -5.50 2.89
C VAL A 112 5.02 -4.52 3.92
N LEU A 113 5.28 -4.94 5.16
CA LEU A 113 5.85 -4.10 6.20
C LEU A 113 7.25 -3.58 5.82
N VAL A 114 8.12 -4.45 5.30
CA VAL A 114 9.46 -4.06 4.83
C VAL A 114 9.36 -3.03 3.70
N LEU A 115 8.46 -3.24 2.73
CA LEU A 115 8.23 -2.28 1.64
C LEU A 115 7.66 -0.95 2.15
N CYS A 116 6.77 -0.98 3.15
CA CYS A 116 6.24 0.23 3.78
C CYS A 116 7.34 1.02 4.49
N VAL A 117 8.20 0.37 5.27
CA VAL A 117 9.34 1.01 5.93
C VAL A 117 10.31 1.60 4.89
N ALA A 118 10.64 0.86 3.84
CA ALA A 118 11.48 1.35 2.76
C ALA A 118 10.87 2.56 2.04
N ALA A 119 9.54 2.55 1.82
CA ALA A 119 8.83 3.69 1.23
C ALA A 119 8.88 4.92 2.14
N VAL A 120 8.57 4.77 3.43
CA VAL A 120 8.59 5.86 4.41
C VAL A 120 9.98 6.47 4.52
N THR A 121 11.02 5.66 4.72
CA THR A 121 12.40 6.14 4.85
C THR A 121 12.88 6.85 3.60
N SER A 122 12.57 6.31 2.40
CA SER A 122 12.94 6.92 1.13
C SER A 122 12.19 8.24 0.88
N LEU A 123 10.91 8.34 1.26
CA LEU A 123 10.10 9.55 1.10
C LEU A 123 10.49 10.64 2.09
N LEU A 124 10.99 10.27 3.27
CA LEU A 124 11.48 11.22 4.29
C LEU A 124 12.90 11.72 3.98
N ALA A 125 13.65 11.05 3.11
CA ALA A 125 15.00 11.46 2.76
C ALA A 125 15.03 12.92 2.26
N PRO A 126 16.00 13.74 2.73
CA PRO A 126 16.08 15.16 2.39
C PRO A 126 16.27 15.39 0.89
N THR A 127 16.93 14.48 0.19
CA THR A 127 17.12 14.51 -1.25
C THR A 127 15.80 14.31 -2.03
N THR A 128 14.89 13.49 -1.53
CA THR A 128 13.53 13.34 -2.09
C THR A 128 12.68 14.57 -1.77
N ALA A 129 12.87 15.18 -0.61
CA ALA A 129 12.22 16.43 -0.23
C ALA A 129 12.60 17.59 -1.15
N ALA A 130 13.87 17.68 -1.51
CA ALA A 130 14.37 18.70 -2.44
C ALA A 130 13.90 18.46 -3.89
N TRP A 131 13.70 17.20 -4.29
CA TRP A 131 13.21 16.85 -5.62
C TRP A 131 11.75 17.24 -5.87
N ALA A 132 10.88 17.06 -4.88
CA ALA A 132 9.46 17.37 -4.93
C ALA A 132 9.09 18.31 -3.75
N PRO A 133 9.44 19.59 -3.82
CA PRO A 133 9.16 20.54 -2.74
C PRO A 133 7.66 20.73 -2.56
N ARG A 134 7.22 20.85 -1.30
CA ARG A 134 5.85 21.24 -0.97
C ARG A 134 5.64 22.67 -1.45
N GLY A 135 4.91 22.82 -2.58
CA GLY A 135 4.44 24.09 -3.10
C GLY A 135 5.47 25.23 -2.97
N ALA A 136 6.23 25.51 -4.00
CA ALA A 136 6.76 26.86 -4.15
C ALA A 136 5.53 27.78 -4.24
N ARG A 137 5.21 28.49 -3.14
CA ARG A 137 4.44 29.71 -3.25
C ARG A 137 5.26 30.56 -4.21
N GLY A 138 4.74 30.80 -5.41
CA GLY A 138 5.34 31.70 -6.34
C GLY A 138 5.66 33.02 -5.63
N PRO A 139 6.73 33.72 -6.02
CA PRO A 139 6.98 35.05 -5.49
C PRO A 139 5.74 35.92 -5.77
N VAL A 140 5.29 36.60 -4.73
CA VAL A 140 4.26 37.64 -4.79
C VAL A 140 4.82 38.81 -5.56
#